data_e67449ad8bf7e29ccd7566ac3ead268e
#
_entry.id   e67449ad8bf7e29ccd7566ac3ead268e
#
_cell.length_a   1.000
_cell.length_b   1.000
_cell.length_c   1.000
_cell.angle_alpha   90.00
_cell.angle_beta   90.00
_cell.angle_gamma   90.00
#
_symmetry.space_group_name_H-M   'P 1'
#
loop_
_entity.id
_entity.type
_entity.pdbx_description
1 polymer ?
#
loop_
_entity_poly.entity_id
_entity_poly.type
_entity_poly.pdbx_seq_one_letter_code
_entity_poly.pdbx_strand_id
1 'polypeptide(L)' 'KRFGGQVVNAGEIIVRQRGTHFHPGDGVGRGKDDTLFALVAGAVKFGTKRGRKTVNIQQPEPLATSEA' A
#
# COMPACT_ATOMS: atom_id res chain seq x y z
N LYS A 1 12.57 0.84 0.93
CA LYS A 1 11.44 1.54 1.52
C LYS A 1 10.86 2.55 0.56
N ARG A 2 9.57 2.53 0.38
CA ARG A 2 8.89 3.44 -0.55
C ARG A 2 8.27 4.59 0.22
N PHE A 3 8.23 5.74 -0.42
CA PHE A 3 7.61 6.92 0.17
C PHE A 3 6.19 7.06 -0.33
N GLY A 4 5.37 7.77 0.44
CA GLY A 4 4.01 8.04 0.05
C GLY A 4 3.94 8.75 -1.30
N GLY A 5 2.93 8.45 -2.08
CA GLY A 5 2.75 9.03 -3.39
C GLY A 5 3.51 8.34 -4.50
N GLN A 6 4.41 7.42 -4.17
CA GLN A 6 5.18 6.72 -5.19
C GLN A 6 4.35 5.60 -5.79
N VAL A 7 4.43 5.46 -7.11
CA VAL A 7 3.70 4.41 -7.81
C VAL A 7 4.50 3.12 -7.76
N VAL A 8 3.82 2.02 -7.45
CA VAL A 8 4.43 0.70 -7.38
C VAL A 8 3.62 -0.27 -8.22
N ASN A 9 4.28 -1.35 -8.62
CA ASN A 9 3.61 -2.44 -9.32
C ASN A 9 3.21 -3.52 -8.31
N ALA A 10 2.27 -4.35 -8.72
CA ALA A 10 1.87 -5.47 -7.87
C ALA A 10 3.08 -6.37 -7.60
N GLY A 11 3.23 -6.78 -6.37
CA GLY A 11 4.34 -7.63 -5.95
C GLY A 11 5.56 -6.88 -5.46
N GLU A 12 5.60 -5.56 -5.63
CA GLU A 12 6.76 -4.80 -5.15
C GLU A 12 6.73 -4.64 -3.64
N ILE A 13 7.90 -4.70 -3.04
CA ILE A 13 8.04 -4.50 -1.61
C ILE A 13 7.92 -3.01 -1.31
N ILE A 14 7.05 -2.67 -0.38
CA ILE A 14 6.82 -1.29 0.01
C ILE A 14 7.62 -0.95 1.26
N VAL A 15 7.51 -1.79 2.29
CA VAL A 15 8.17 -1.55 3.58
C VAL A 15 8.80 -2.85 4.04
N ARG A 16 10.06 -2.77 4.42
CA ARG A 16 10.74 -3.87 5.10
C ARG A 16 10.93 -3.46 6.54
N GLN A 17 10.42 -4.27 7.44
CA GLN A 17 10.41 -3.92 8.86
C GLN A 17 10.56 -5.16 9.70
N ARG A 18 10.98 -4.94 10.92
CA ARG A 18 10.95 -5.97 11.95
C ARG A 18 9.86 -5.57 12.91
N GLY A 19 8.89 -6.44 13.08
CA GLY A 19 7.71 -6.11 13.84
C GLY A 19 6.77 -5.24 13.02
N THR A 20 5.55 -5.11 13.47
CA THR A 20 4.52 -4.45 12.71
C THR A 20 4.46 -2.97 13.06
N HIS A 21 5.38 -2.19 12.52
CA HIS A 21 5.36 -0.74 12.66
C HIS A 21 4.29 -0.12 11.77
N PHE A 22 4.14 -0.67 10.56
CA PHE A 22 3.09 -0.28 9.64
C PHE A 22 2.19 -1.49 9.42
N HIS A 23 0.92 -1.25 9.34
CA HIS A 23 -0.07 -2.30 9.10
C HIS A 23 -0.51 -2.28 7.65
N PRO A 24 -0.80 -3.44 7.06
CA PRO A 24 -1.29 -3.46 5.69
C PRO A 24 -2.71 -2.92 5.63
N GLY A 25 -2.93 -2.02 4.67
CA GLY A 25 -4.24 -1.49 4.40
C GLY A 25 -4.78 -2.03 3.08
N ASP A 26 -5.50 -1.18 2.35
CA ASP A 26 -6.09 -1.59 1.10
C ASP A 26 -5.00 -1.84 0.05
N GLY A 27 -5.06 -2.98 -0.61
CA GLY A 27 -4.14 -3.32 -1.67
C GLY A 27 -2.74 -3.69 -1.20
N VAL A 28 -2.56 -3.93 0.09
CA VAL A 28 -1.25 -4.26 0.66
C VAL A 28 -1.33 -5.57 1.39
N GLY A 29 -0.35 -6.44 1.16
CA GLY A 29 -0.23 -7.70 1.87
C GLY A 29 0.94 -7.69 2.83
N ARG A 30 0.92 -8.61 3.78
CA ARG A 30 1.99 -8.76 4.76
C ARG A 30 2.65 -10.12 4.59
N GLY A 31 3.97 -10.12 4.50
CA GLY A 31 4.74 -11.34 4.44
C GLY A 31 5.03 -11.90 5.82
N LYS A 32 5.75 -13.02 5.86
CA LYS A 32 6.03 -13.70 7.12
C LYS A 32 6.91 -12.88 8.05
N ASP A 33 7.76 -12.05 7.49
CA ASP A 33 8.71 -11.25 8.25
C ASP A 33 8.22 -9.82 8.40
N ASP A 34 6.93 -9.61 8.36
CA ASP A 34 6.29 -8.31 8.48
C ASP A 34 6.60 -7.37 7.31
N THR A 35 7.14 -7.90 6.23
CA THR A 35 7.34 -7.12 5.02
C THR A 35 6.00 -6.79 4.39
N LEU A 36 5.82 -5.54 4.00
CA LEU A 36 4.60 -5.13 3.30
C LEU A 36 4.88 -5.03 1.81
N PHE A 37 3.99 -5.57 1.02
CA PHE A 37 4.15 -5.57 -0.43
C PHE A 37 2.83 -5.23 -1.09
N ALA A 38 2.93 -4.71 -2.31
CA ALA A 38 1.74 -4.30 -3.04
C ALA A 38 1.03 -5.53 -3.62
N LEU A 39 -0.26 -5.61 -3.40
CA LEU A 39 -1.09 -6.64 -4.02
C LEU A 39 -1.58 -6.20 -5.38
N VAL A 40 -1.65 -4.89 -5.58
CA VAL A 40 -2.12 -4.29 -6.82
C VAL A 40 -1.21 -3.12 -7.16
N ALA A 41 -1.20 -2.74 -8.43
CA ALA A 41 -0.45 -1.57 -8.85
C ALA A 41 -1.19 -0.30 -8.46
N GLY A 42 -0.46 0.72 -8.09
CA GLY A 42 -1.06 2.00 -7.73
C GLY A 42 -0.10 2.85 -6.93
N ALA A 43 -0.62 3.93 -6.38
CA ALA A 43 0.17 4.87 -5.60
C ALA A 43 0.14 4.49 -4.12
N VAL A 44 1.30 4.54 -3.49
CA VAL A 44 1.41 4.23 -2.07
C VAL A 44 0.88 5.40 -1.26
N LYS A 45 0.01 5.11 -0.33
CA LYS A 45 -0.54 6.11 0.58
C LYS A 45 -0.32 5.67 2.01
N PHE A 46 0.35 6.50 2.79
CA PHE A 46 0.52 6.26 4.21
C PHE A 46 -0.59 6.99 4.96
N GLY A 47 -1.13 6.33 5.95
CA GLY A 47 -2.20 6.93 6.74
C GLY A 47 -2.21 6.38 8.13
N THR A 48 -3.16 6.86 8.92
CA THR A 48 -3.38 6.38 10.27
C THR A 48 -4.82 5.93 10.38
N LYS A 49 -5.02 4.77 10.95
CA LYS A 49 -6.35 4.23 11.16
C LYS A 49 -6.42 3.68 12.57
N ARG A 50 -7.31 4.24 13.36
CA ARG A 50 -7.47 3.85 14.77
C ARG A 50 -6.16 3.92 15.54
N GLY A 51 -5.38 4.97 15.28
CA GLY A 51 -4.11 5.16 15.96
C GLY A 51 -2.96 4.31 15.44
N ARG A 52 -3.17 3.54 14.37
CA ARG A 52 -2.14 2.69 13.80
C ARG A 52 -1.71 3.22 12.46
N LYS A 53 -0.40 3.22 12.23
CA LYS A 53 0.13 3.61 10.94
C LYS A 53 -0.21 2.54 9.91
N THR A 54 -0.78 2.95 8.80
CA THR A 54 -1.27 2.05 7.77
C THR A 54 -0.71 2.43 6.42
N VAL A 55 -0.45 1.43 5.60
CA VAL A 55 0.00 1.64 4.23
C VAL A 55 -1.08 1.13 3.30
N ASN A 56 -1.48 1.97 2.35
CA ASN A 56 -2.52 1.62 1.39
C ASN A 56 -2.02 1.83 -0.02
N ILE A 57 -2.64 1.14 -0.97
CA ILE A 57 -2.40 1.39 -2.39
C ILE A 57 -3.65 2.01 -2.96
N GLN A 58 -3.50 3.19 -3.52
CA GLN A 58 -4.60 3.87 -4.19
C GLN A 58 -4.43 3.71 -5.68
N GLN A 59 -5.38 3.04 -6.31
CA GLN A 59 -5.35 2.90 -7.75
C GLN A 59 -5.91 4.15 -8.40
N PRO A 60 -5.35 4.58 -9.53
CA PRO A 60 -5.90 5.70 -10.23
C PRO A 60 -7.29 5.36 -10.75
N GLU A 61 -8.18 6.31 -10.68
CA GLU A 61 -9.51 6.09 -11.19
C GLU A 61 -9.46 5.93 -12.70
N PRO A 62 -10.15 4.92 -13.22
CA PRO A 62 -10.20 4.78 -14.66
C PRO A 62 -10.97 5.94 -15.27
N LEU A 63 -10.45 6.46 -16.34
CA LEU A 63 -11.14 7.53 -17.04
C LEU A 63 -12.48 7.10 -17.56
N ALA A 64 -12.61 5.87 -17.85
CA ALA A 64 -13.82 5.35 -18.42
C ALA A 64 -14.97 5.32 -17.45
N THR A 65 -14.76 5.74 -16.38
CA THR A 65 -15.84 5.62 -15.44
C THR A 65 -17.08 6.29 -15.87
N SER A 66 -16.92 6.32 -16.22
CA SER A 66 -17.54 6.86 -16.38
C SER A 66 -18.60 6.58 -16.73
N GLU A 67 -18.75 6.34 -16.67
CA GLU A 67 -19.35 6.30 -16.85
C GLU A 67 -19.95 6.27 -16.98
N ALA A 68 -20.13 6.27 -17.00
CA ALA A 68 -20.59 6.30 -17.07
C ALA A 68 -21.13 6.24 -17.02
#